data_0987a3747e2e89ed1c5ee11bac9cea88
#
_entry.id   0987a3747e2e89ed1c5ee11bac9cea88
#
_cell.length_a   1.000
_cell.length_b   1.000
_cell.length_c   1.000
_cell.angle_alpha   90.00
_cell.angle_beta   90.00
_cell.angle_gamma   90.00
#
_symmetry.space_group_name_H-M   'P 1'
#
loop_
_entity.id
_entity.type
_entity.pdbx_description
1 polymer ?
#
loop_
_entity_poly.entity_id
_entity_poly.type
_entity_poly.pdbx_seq_one_letter_code
_entity_poly.pdbx_strand_id
1 'polypeptide(L)'
;MYAVFLLGHLSQEPDVLSFLRDDVSADSNWRVQEVLAKAFDDFCAVRGYEAALPVIDEWLSDPRPNVRRAVTEGLRIWTSRPYFRDHPGDAVSRLSRLRSDSSEYVRKSVGNALRDISKKHPELVAAELRTWSLETKEVAQVYRLASTLISCATAER
;
A
#
# COMPACT_ATOMS: atom_id res chain seq x y z
N MET A 1 -11.74 5.71 -17.71
CA MET A 1 -12.14 4.99 -16.47
C MET A 1 -12.62 3.57 -16.75
N TYR A 2 -13.69 3.35 -17.53
CA TYR A 2 -14.15 1.98 -17.88
C TYR A 2 -13.07 1.13 -18.57
N ALA A 3 -12.30 1.72 -19.48
CA ALA A 3 -11.20 1.03 -20.16
C ALA A 3 -10.15 0.49 -19.17
N VAL A 4 -9.76 1.27 -18.17
CA VAL A 4 -8.78 0.86 -17.14
C VAL A 4 -9.33 -0.28 -16.30
N PHE A 5 -10.62 -0.26 -15.98
CA PHE A 5 -11.28 -1.35 -15.27
C PHE A 5 -11.26 -2.66 -16.09
N LEU A 6 -11.55 -2.59 -17.39
CA LEU A 6 -11.48 -3.76 -18.29
C LEU A 6 -10.05 -4.27 -18.43
N LEU A 7 -9.07 -3.35 -18.52
CA LEU A 7 -7.64 -3.72 -18.57
C LEU A 7 -7.17 -4.42 -17.29
N GLY A 8 -7.78 -4.14 -16.13
CA GLY A 8 -7.49 -4.86 -14.90
C GLY A 8 -7.69 -6.37 -15.00
N HIS A 9 -8.73 -6.80 -15.74
CA HIS A 9 -8.98 -8.22 -15.99
C HIS A 9 -7.96 -8.87 -16.95
N LEU A 10 -7.27 -8.08 -17.75
CA LEU A 10 -6.22 -8.51 -18.68
C LEU A 10 -4.81 -8.24 -18.14
N SER A 11 -4.69 -7.82 -16.88
CA SER A 11 -3.41 -7.41 -16.28
C SER A 11 -2.37 -8.54 -16.14
N GLN A 12 -2.75 -9.78 -16.40
CA GLN A 12 -1.80 -10.91 -16.48
C GLN A 12 -0.94 -10.86 -17.75
N GLU A 13 -1.39 -10.15 -18.78
CA GLU A 13 -0.62 -9.91 -19.99
C GLU A 13 0.47 -8.85 -19.68
N PRO A 14 1.76 -9.15 -19.94
CA PRO A 14 2.87 -8.23 -19.59
C PRO A 14 2.72 -6.82 -20.18
N ASP A 15 2.23 -6.72 -21.41
CA ASP A 15 2.02 -5.43 -22.08
C ASP A 15 0.93 -4.59 -21.39
N VAL A 16 -0.12 -5.24 -20.89
CA VAL A 16 -1.20 -4.57 -20.16
C VAL A 16 -0.71 -4.07 -18.81
N LEU A 17 0.05 -4.88 -18.09
CA LEU A 17 0.62 -4.48 -16.80
C LEU A 17 1.59 -3.29 -16.97
N SER A 18 2.44 -3.32 -18.01
CA SER A 18 3.34 -2.22 -18.35
C SER A 18 2.56 -0.96 -18.71
N PHE A 19 1.50 -1.05 -19.50
CA PHE A 19 0.63 0.07 -19.84
C PHE A 19 -0.04 0.68 -18.60
N LEU A 20 -0.54 -0.14 -17.69
CA LEU A 20 -1.12 0.32 -16.42
C LEU A 20 -0.09 1.09 -15.59
N ARG A 21 1.14 0.58 -15.52
CA ARG A 21 2.24 1.19 -14.79
C ARG A 21 2.73 2.50 -15.43
N ASP A 22 2.92 2.51 -16.75
CA ASP A 22 3.66 3.58 -17.42
C ASP A 22 2.74 4.70 -17.94
N ASP A 23 1.57 4.36 -18.47
CA ASP A 23 0.64 5.30 -19.09
C ASP A 23 -0.51 5.68 -18.14
N VAL A 24 -1.20 4.70 -17.55
CA VAL A 24 -2.36 4.97 -16.70
C VAL A 24 -1.95 5.68 -15.42
N SER A 25 -0.79 5.37 -14.85
CA SER A 25 -0.29 6.05 -13.65
C SER A 25 0.03 7.52 -13.88
N ALA A 26 0.24 7.95 -15.13
CA ALA A 26 0.51 9.32 -15.49
C ALA A 26 -0.76 10.19 -15.60
N ASP A 27 -1.96 9.60 -15.59
CA ASP A 27 -3.22 10.33 -15.64
C ASP A 27 -3.40 11.18 -14.37
N SER A 28 -3.78 12.44 -14.55
CA SER A 28 -4.00 13.39 -13.46
C SER A 28 -5.35 13.20 -12.76
N ASN A 29 -6.27 12.43 -13.33
CA ASN A 29 -7.59 12.19 -12.78
C ASN A 29 -7.52 11.19 -11.62
N TRP A 30 -7.83 11.63 -10.41
CA TRP A 30 -7.80 10.81 -9.21
C TRP A 30 -8.69 9.54 -9.32
N ARG A 31 -9.81 9.60 -10.07
CA ARG A 31 -10.68 8.44 -10.29
C ARG A 31 -9.98 7.36 -11.13
N VAL A 32 -9.12 7.75 -12.06
CA VAL A 32 -8.29 6.82 -12.83
C VAL A 32 -7.29 6.13 -11.90
N GLN A 33 -6.70 6.88 -10.96
CA GLN A 33 -5.79 6.32 -9.97
C GLN A 33 -6.46 5.34 -8.99
N GLU A 34 -7.73 5.58 -8.62
CA GLU A 34 -8.51 4.60 -7.82
C GLU A 34 -8.76 3.30 -8.60
N VAL A 35 -9.07 3.41 -9.90
CA VAL A 35 -9.25 2.23 -10.75
C VAL A 35 -7.94 1.50 -11.00
N LEU A 36 -6.81 2.24 -11.11
CA LEU A 36 -5.48 1.65 -11.22
C LEU A 36 -5.14 0.81 -9.98
N ALA A 37 -5.42 1.34 -8.77
CA ALA A 37 -5.22 0.62 -7.52
C ALA A 37 -6.02 -0.70 -7.48
N LYS A 38 -7.28 -0.64 -7.92
CA LYS A 38 -8.11 -1.85 -8.03
C LYS A 38 -7.58 -2.84 -9.06
N ALA A 39 -7.15 -2.37 -10.24
CA ALA A 39 -6.57 -3.23 -11.27
C ALA A 39 -5.30 -3.95 -10.79
N PHE A 40 -4.49 -3.27 -9.97
CA PHE A 40 -3.32 -3.89 -9.37
C PHE A 40 -3.68 -4.98 -8.35
N ASP A 41 -4.71 -4.77 -7.51
CA ASP A 41 -5.19 -5.81 -6.60
C ASP A 41 -5.76 -7.02 -7.37
N ASP A 42 -6.53 -6.79 -8.42
CA ASP A 42 -7.06 -7.84 -9.29
C ASP A 42 -5.92 -8.66 -9.94
N PHE A 43 -4.85 -7.99 -10.39
CA PHE A 43 -3.64 -8.66 -10.86
C PHE A 43 -3.03 -9.57 -9.79
N CYS A 44 -2.85 -9.05 -8.57
CA CYS A 44 -2.28 -9.84 -7.47
C CYS A 44 -3.18 -11.01 -7.08
N ALA A 45 -4.50 -10.82 -7.10
CA ALA A 45 -5.47 -11.86 -6.75
C ALA A 45 -5.45 -13.02 -7.76
N VAL A 46 -5.40 -12.71 -9.06
CA VAL A 46 -5.37 -13.73 -10.13
C VAL A 46 -4.04 -14.47 -10.17
N ARG A 47 -2.92 -13.74 -10.02
CA ARG A 47 -1.58 -14.33 -10.01
C ARG A 47 -1.28 -15.13 -8.74
N GLY A 48 -1.97 -14.79 -7.65
CA GLY A 48 -1.64 -15.19 -6.29
C GLY A 48 -0.69 -14.18 -5.63
N TYR A 49 -1.03 -13.71 -4.42
CA TYR A 49 -0.29 -12.63 -3.75
C TYR A 49 1.17 -12.97 -3.48
N GLU A 50 1.48 -14.22 -3.15
CA GLU A 50 2.86 -14.68 -2.95
C GLU A 50 3.65 -14.59 -4.27
N ALA A 51 3.10 -15.11 -5.36
CA ALA A 51 3.73 -15.05 -6.68
C ALA A 51 3.84 -13.63 -7.23
N ALA A 52 3.01 -12.69 -6.74
CA ALA A 52 3.04 -11.28 -7.13
C ALA A 52 4.06 -10.43 -6.33
N LEU A 53 4.68 -10.97 -5.27
CA LEU A 53 5.62 -10.22 -4.42
C LEU A 53 6.72 -9.48 -5.20
N PRO A 54 7.37 -10.07 -6.22
CA PRO A 54 8.37 -9.34 -7.01
C PRO A 54 7.80 -8.08 -7.69
N VAL A 55 6.60 -8.16 -8.23
CA VAL A 55 5.92 -7.02 -8.88
C VAL A 55 5.46 -5.99 -7.85
N ILE A 56 4.98 -6.44 -6.69
CA ILE A 56 4.65 -5.58 -5.55
C ILE A 56 5.88 -4.77 -5.14
N ASP A 57 7.03 -5.42 -4.94
CA ASP A 57 8.27 -4.75 -4.54
C ASP A 57 8.81 -3.82 -5.63
N GLU A 58 8.72 -4.19 -6.90
CA GLU A 58 9.05 -3.35 -8.05
C GLU A 58 8.22 -2.07 -8.06
N TRP A 59 6.89 -2.18 -7.95
CA TRP A 59 5.99 -1.04 -8.00
C TRP A 59 6.11 -0.14 -6.76
N LEU A 60 6.38 -0.70 -5.58
CA LEU A 60 6.67 0.09 -4.37
C LEU A 60 7.97 0.89 -4.47
N SER A 61 8.88 0.49 -5.36
CA SER A 61 10.16 1.16 -5.62
C SER A 61 10.14 2.06 -6.87
N ASP A 62 9.00 2.15 -7.57
CA ASP A 62 8.88 2.95 -8.79
C ASP A 62 9.06 4.46 -8.49
N PRO A 63 9.77 5.22 -9.34
CA PRO A 63 9.94 6.67 -9.13
C PRO A 63 8.63 7.45 -9.15
N ARG A 64 7.60 6.95 -9.80
CA ARG A 64 6.29 7.62 -9.92
C ARG A 64 5.41 7.35 -8.69
N PRO A 65 4.94 8.39 -8.00
CA PRO A 65 4.16 8.23 -6.77
C PRO A 65 2.83 7.51 -6.97
N ASN A 66 2.18 7.67 -8.14
CA ASN A 66 0.91 7.01 -8.44
C ASN A 66 1.08 5.48 -8.55
N VAL A 67 2.24 5.00 -9.04
CA VAL A 67 2.55 3.56 -9.10
C VAL A 67 2.70 3.01 -7.68
N ARG A 68 3.48 3.68 -6.82
CA ARG A 68 3.64 3.27 -5.41
C ARG A 68 2.29 3.31 -4.67
N ARG A 69 1.48 4.35 -4.92
CA ARG A 69 0.15 4.49 -4.33
C ARG A 69 -0.82 3.40 -4.81
N ALA A 70 -0.74 2.98 -6.07
CA ALA A 70 -1.57 1.88 -6.60
C ALA A 70 -1.38 0.60 -5.80
N VAL A 71 -0.16 0.31 -5.34
CA VAL A 71 0.11 -0.84 -4.46
C VAL A 71 -0.45 -0.62 -3.07
N THR A 72 -0.12 0.52 -2.44
CA THR A 72 -0.50 0.78 -1.04
C THR A 72 -2.01 0.88 -0.86
N GLU A 73 -2.74 1.44 -1.82
CA GLU A 73 -4.21 1.50 -1.80
C GLU A 73 -4.87 0.22 -2.33
N GLY A 74 -4.34 -0.37 -3.40
CA GLY A 74 -4.91 -1.57 -4.01
C GLY A 74 -4.94 -2.75 -3.05
N LEU A 75 -3.86 -2.98 -2.32
CA LEU A 75 -3.77 -4.06 -1.33
C LEU A 75 -4.45 -3.74 0.00
N ARG A 76 -5.02 -2.58 0.18
CA ARG A 76 -5.74 -2.21 1.40
C ARG A 76 -7.05 -3.01 1.53
N ILE A 77 -7.40 -3.66 2.62
CA ILE A 77 -6.63 -3.88 3.83
C ILE A 77 -5.68 -5.05 3.62
N TRP A 78 -4.38 -4.82 3.74
CA TRP A 78 -3.35 -5.79 3.40
C TRP A 78 -3.54 -7.16 4.06
N THR A 79 -3.80 -7.18 5.36
CA THR A 79 -4.00 -8.43 6.13
C THR A 79 -5.33 -9.13 5.87
N SER A 80 -6.16 -8.62 4.96
CA SER A 80 -7.30 -9.35 4.41
C SER A 80 -6.94 -10.19 3.17
N ARG A 81 -5.76 -9.95 2.59
CA ARG A 81 -5.25 -10.70 1.44
C ARG A 81 -4.60 -12.00 1.93
N PRO A 82 -4.82 -13.15 1.24
CA PRO A 82 -4.43 -14.47 1.75
C PRO A 82 -2.98 -14.56 2.28
N TYR A 83 -2.00 -14.15 1.47
CA TYR A 83 -0.60 -14.19 1.86
C TYR A 83 -0.30 -13.30 3.09
N PHE A 84 -0.73 -12.03 3.04
CA PHE A 84 -0.44 -11.06 4.10
C PHE A 84 -1.23 -11.30 5.38
N ARG A 85 -2.34 -12.03 5.33
CA ARG A 85 -3.05 -12.50 6.51
C ARG A 85 -2.17 -13.46 7.32
N ASP A 86 -1.46 -14.34 6.61
CA ASP A 86 -0.61 -15.36 7.22
C ASP A 86 0.81 -14.81 7.51
N HIS A 87 1.21 -13.73 6.82
CA HIS A 87 2.50 -13.04 6.95
C HIS A 87 2.32 -11.52 7.17
N PRO A 88 1.66 -11.09 8.26
CA PRO A 88 1.36 -9.66 8.48
C PRO A 88 2.62 -8.80 8.64
N GLY A 89 3.73 -9.37 9.10
CA GLY A 89 5.03 -8.70 9.20
C GLY A 89 5.57 -8.26 7.84
N ASP A 90 5.31 -9.03 6.78
CA ASP A 90 5.73 -8.69 5.41
C ASP A 90 5.00 -7.46 4.87
N ALA A 91 3.72 -7.30 5.22
CA ALA A 91 2.95 -6.10 4.89
C ALA A 91 3.52 -4.87 5.63
N VAL A 92 3.72 -4.98 6.94
CA VAL A 92 4.26 -3.89 7.78
C VAL A 92 5.64 -3.46 7.29
N SER A 93 6.54 -4.41 7.01
CA SER A 93 7.89 -4.12 6.52
C SER A 93 7.88 -3.36 5.19
N ARG A 94 7.03 -3.74 4.23
CA ARG A 94 6.91 -3.05 2.93
C ARG A 94 6.37 -1.63 3.08
N LEU A 95 5.32 -1.47 3.86
CA LEU A 95 4.73 -0.16 4.13
C LEU A 95 5.73 0.78 4.85
N SER A 96 6.48 0.26 5.81
CA SER A 96 7.46 1.03 6.58
C SER A 96 8.58 1.62 5.73
N ARG A 97 8.95 1.00 4.62
CA ARG A 97 9.95 1.56 3.67
C ARG A 97 9.50 2.90 3.08
N LEU A 98 8.18 3.13 2.99
CA LEU A 98 7.59 4.34 2.41
C LEU A 98 7.20 5.39 3.46
N ARG A 99 7.63 5.25 4.72
CA ARG A 99 7.27 6.19 5.81
C ARG A 99 7.75 7.62 5.57
N SER A 100 8.82 7.79 4.79
CA SER A 100 9.39 9.09 4.42
C SER A 100 9.19 9.44 2.95
N ASP A 101 8.24 8.81 2.27
CA ASP A 101 7.97 9.04 0.85
C ASP A 101 7.80 10.54 0.55
N SER A 102 8.33 10.99 -0.59
CA SER A 102 8.20 12.39 -1.01
C SER A 102 6.76 12.80 -1.28
N SER A 103 5.90 11.87 -1.72
CA SER A 103 4.49 12.11 -2.00
C SER A 103 3.64 12.03 -0.72
N GLU A 104 2.93 13.12 -0.43
CA GLU A 104 1.98 13.15 0.68
C GLU A 104 0.85 12.11 0.50
N TYR A 105 0.41 11.87 -0.74
CA TYR A 105 -0.64 10.88 -1.03
C TYR A 105 -0.17 9.46 -0.72
N VAL A 106 1.08 9.13 -1.02
CA VAL A 106 1.68 7.83 -0.65
C VAL A 106 1.78 7.72 0.86
N ARG A 107 2.29 8.74 1.54
CA ARG A 107 2.40 8.76 3.02
C ARG A 107 1.04 8.58 3.71
N LYS A 108 -0.01 9.25 3.24
CA LYS A 108 -1.38 9.08 3.76
C LYS A 108 -1.88 7.65 3.58
N SER A 109 -1.64 7.07 2.41
CA SER A 109 -1.99 5.68 2.12
C SER A 109 -1.27 4.70 3.04
N VAL A 110 0.03 4.87 3.22
CA VAL A 110 0.86 4.06 4.12
C VAL A 110 0.37 4.14 5.58
N GLY A 111 0.16 5.35 6.09
CA GLY A 111 -0.31 5.55 7.45
C GLY A 111 -1.68 4.92 7.70
N ASN A 112 -2.60 5.07 6.75
CA ASN A 112 -3.92 4.45 6.81
C ASN A 112 -3.85 2.92 6.73
N ALA A 113 -2.97 2.37 5.89
CA ALA A 113 -2.77 0.93 5.78
C ALA A 113 -2.22 0.32 7.08
N LEU A 114 -1.22 0.95 7.69
CA LEU A 114 -0.68 0.53 8.99
C LEU A 114 -1.73 0.63 10.10
N ARG A 115 -2.54 1.70 10.13
CA ARG A 115 -3.67 1.82 11.05
C ARG A 115 -4.68 0.69 10.87
N ASP A 116 -5.01 0.31 9.62
CA ASP A 116 -5.95 -0.78 9.38
C ASP A 116 -5.37 -2.14 9.81
N ILE A 117 -4.06 -2.35 9.62
CA ILE A 117 -3.36 -3.55 10.13
C ILE A 117 -3.37 -3.58 11.67
N SER A 118 -3.20 -2.43 12.33
CA SER A 118 -3.15 -2.37 13.80
C SER A 118 -4.45 -2.80 14.47
N LYS A 119 -5.59 -2.79 13.77
CA LYS A 119 -6.86 -3.32 14.30
C LYS A 119 -6.78 -4.79 14.70
N LYS A 120 -6.00 -5.58 13.97
CA LYS A 120 -5.83 -7.03 14.23
C LYS A 120 -4.46 -7.37 14.80
N HIS A 121 -3.46 -6.55 14.52
CA HIS A 121 -2.07 -6.78 14.89
C HIS A 121 -1.45 -5.53 15.55
N PRO A 122 -2.03 -5.03 16.69
CA PRO A 122 -1.60 -3.78 17.30
C PRO A 122 -0.15 -3.86 17.79
N GLU A 123 0.26 -4.97 18.41
CA GLU A 123 1.62 -5.14 18.94
C GLU A 123 2.68 -5.17 17.82
N LEU A 124 2.34 -5.77 16.66
CA LEU A 124 3.24 -5.82 15.52
C LEU A 124 3.50 -4.41 14.97
N VAL A 125 2.44 -3.62 14.77
CA VAL A 125 2.58 -2.25 14.28
C VAL A 125 3.25 -1.37 15.34
N ALA A 126 2.91 -1.51 16.61
CA ALA A 126 3.56 -0.77 17.71
C ALA A 126 5.06 -1.08 17.80
N ALA A 127 5.46 -2.33 17.61
CA ALA A 127 6.87 -2.72 17.60
C ALA A 127 7.63 -2.03 16.45
N GLU A 128 7.05 -2.01 15.26
CA GLU A 128 7.63 -1.31 14.11
C GLU A 128 7.73 0.20 14.37
N LEU A 129 6.66 0.83 14.81
CA LEU A 129 6.63 2.29 15.07
C LEU A 129 7.66 2.73 16.13
N ARG A 130 8.00 1.89 17.11
CA ARG A 130 9.03 2.18 18.11
C ARG A 130 10.43 2.28 17.52
N THR A 131 10.67 1.72 16.34
CA THR A 131 11.97 1.80 15.66
C THR A 131 12.17 3.08 14.86
N TRP A 132 11.11 3.89 14.68
CA TRP A 132 11.15 5.05 13.82
C TRP A 132 11.72 6.29 14.51
N SER A 133 12.66 6.98 13.84
CA SER A 133 13.02 8.36 14.19
C SER A 133 11.93 9.32 13.67
N LEU A 134 11.43 10.19 14.54
CA LEU A 134 10.37 11.16 14.22
C LEU A 134 10.94 12.57 13.90
N GLU A 135 12.20 12.66 13.51
CA GLU A 135 12.88 13.94 13.25
C GLU A 135 12.32 14.70 12.04
N THR A 136 11.77 13.98 11.07
CA THR A 136 11.19 14.57 9.86
C THR A 136 9.68 14.66 9.95
N LYS A 137 9.11 15.74 9.37
CA LYS A 137 7.65 15.92 9.31
C LYS A 137 6.95 14.82 8.51
N GLU A 138 7.61 14.26 7.51
CA GLU A 138 7.12 13.17 6.66
C GLU A 138 6.87 11.91 7.51
N VAL A 139 7.87 11.46 8.24
CA VAL A 139 7.76 10.29 9.12
C VAL A 139 6.77 10.56 10.26
N ALA A 140 6.81 11.73 10.88
CA ALA A 140 5.88 12.11 11.93
C ALA A 140 4.42 12.12 11.45
N GLN A 141 4.16 12.48 10.18
CA GLN A 141 2.83 12.41 9.58
C GLN A 141 2.32 10.97 9.50
N VAL A 142 3.15 10.05 8.97
CA VAL A 142 2.79 8.63 8.85
C VAL A 142 2.60 8.00 10.23
N TYR A 143 3.51 8.29 11.16
CA TYR A 143 3.43 7.81 12.55
C TYR A 143 2.10 8.19 13.20
N ARG A 144 1.67 9.46 13.11
CA ARG A 144 0.39 9.92 13.68
C ARG A 144 -0.80 9.16 13.13
N LEU A 145 -0.83 8.90 11.82
CA LEU A 145 -1.91 8.13 11.20
C LEU A 145 -1.89 6.66 11.66
N ALA A 146 -0.73 6.04 11.64
CA ALA A 146 -0.56 4.64 11.99
C ALA A 146 -0.86 4.34 13.46
N SER A 147 -0.50 5.26 14.37
CA SER A 147 -0.63 5.08 15.82
C SER A 147 -2.03 5.43 16.37
N THR A 148 -2.93 5.97 15.56
CA THR A 148 -4.25 6.48 16.01
C THR A 148 -5.02 5.48 16.87
N LEU A 149 -5.01 4.19 16.51
CA LEU A 149 -5.75 3.16 17.26
C LEU A 149 -4.90 2.50 18.35
N ILE A 150 -3.57 2.58 18.25
CA ILE A 150 -2.66 2.00 19.25
C ILE A 150 -2.63 2.87 20.50
N SER A 151 -2.65 4.20 20.36
CA SER A 151 -2.67 5.16 21.46
C SER A 151 -3.94 5.06 22.31
N CYS A 152 -5.08 4.67 21.72
CA CYS A 152 -6.31 4.45 22.46
C CYS A 152 -6.24 3.16 23.34
N ALA A 153 -5.57 2.11 22.86
CA ALA A 153 -5.48 0.84 23.59
C ALA A 153 -4.57 0.90 24.83
N THR A 154 -3.61 1.83 24.89
CA THR A 154 -2.73 2.04 26.05
C THR A 154 -3.35 2.91 27.13
N ALA A 155 -4.42 3.65 26.85
CA ALA A 155 -5.13 4.49 27.81
C ALA A 155 -6.20 3.72 28.62
N GLU A 156 -6.53 2.50 28.24
CA GLU A 156 -7.55 1.66 28.91
C GLU A 156 -6.96 0.55 29.82
N ARG A 157 -5.66 0.61 30.13
CA ARG A 157 -5.01 -0.34 31.08
C ARG A 157 -4.48 0.39 32.32
#